data_80b6a13866a6c4140dca13443d996daa
#
_entry.id   80b6a13866a6c4140dca13443d996daa
#
_cell.length_a   1.000
_cell.length_b   1.000
_cell.length_c   1.000
_cell.angle_alpha   90.00
_cell.angle_beta   90.00
_cell.angle_gamma   90.00
#
_symmetry.space_group_name_H-M   'P 1'
#
loop_
_entity.id
_entity.type
_entity.pdbx_description
1 polymer ?
#
loop_
_entity_poly.entity_id
_entity_poly.type
_entity_poly.pdbx_seq_one_letter_code
_entity_poly.pdbx_strand_id
1 'polypeptide(L)'
;VPLYFLAVQGTSTVQAGAYLVPNVLAVSVCSLVSGRLVSRTGSYRATVLLSGLLTVLGALSMCFWSRQATPAWAYWLTMPWVGAGFGSTLTVTLVALVLSVDPMEVAPASGVTYLFRAVGSILGVSCTHSLFQRSLAWYLRRTPLPARLIHDMRADIGTLATLTGASRTWAVSAYETSMHAVFVWLLCLSLAALACLCCVRAHVAPPHRRPP
;
A
#
# COMPACT_ATOMS: atom_id res chain seq x y z
N VAL A 1 7.24 1.90 -3.14
CA VAL A 1 8.00 0.65 -2.99
C VAL A 1 9.07 0.51 -4.08
N PRO A 2 8.77 0.60 -5.39
CA PRO A 2 9.82 0.53 -6.43
C PRO A 2 10.95 1.53 -6.20
N LEU A 3 10.63 2.74 -5.76
CA LEU A 3 11.58 3.79 -5.44
C LEU A 3 12.58 3.38 -4.35
N TYR A 4 12.13 2.62 -3.35
CA TYR A 4 12.99 2.10 -2.28
C TYR A 4 14.04 1.14 -2.84
N PHE A 5 13.64 0.22 -3.71
CA PHE A 5 14.56 -0.73 -4.32
C PHE A 5 15.57 -0.05 -5.24
N LEU A 6 15.16 0.94 -6.01
CA LEU A 6 16.04 1.69 -6.90
C LEU A 6 17.01 2.60 -6.14
N ALA A 7 16.49 3.41 -5.20
CA ALA A 7 17.29 4.43 -4.51
C ALA A 7 18.13 3.86 -3.36
N VAL A 8 17.55 2.98 -2.53
CA VAL A 8 18.19 2.50 -1.29
C VAL A 8 18.97 1.21 -1.55
N GLN A 9 18.39 0.25 -2.24
CA GLN A 9 19.04 -1.03 -2.54
C GLN A 9 19.95 -0.97 -3.77
N GLY A 10 19.76 0.00 -4.66
CA GLY A 10 20.54 0.13 -5.88
C GLY A 10 20.30 -1.00 -6.89
N THR A 11 19.12 -1.64 -6.83
CA THR A 11 18.74 -2.71 -7.75
C THR A 11 18.36 -2.17 -9.12
N SER A 12 18.45 -3.00 -10.15
CA SER A 12 17.97 -2.63 -11.49
C SER A 12 16.44 -2.48 -11.52
N THR A 13 15.93 -1.73 -12.49
CA THR A 13 14.46 -1.54 -12.67
C THR A 13 13.74 -2.87 -12.84
N VAL A 14 14.37 -3.84 -13.53
CA VAL A 14 13.81 -5.19 -13.73
C VAL A 14 13.69 -5.93 -12.39
N GLN A 15 14.74 -5.89 -11.57
CA GLN A 15 14.72 -6.52 -10.23
C GLN A 15 13.71 -5.85 -9.30
N ALA A 16 13.63 -4.52 -9.30
CA ALA A 16 12.63 -3.79 -8.54
C ALA A 16 11.20 -4.16 -8.94
N GLY A 17 10.96 -4.38 -10.25
CA GLY A 17 9.70 -4.92 -10.77
C GLY A 17 9.42 -6.35 -10.30
N ALA A 18 10.43 -7.22 -10.31
CA ALA A 18 10.31 -8.61 -9.87
C ALA A 18 9.85 -8.72 -8.41
N TYR A 19 10.34 -7.86 -7.51
CA TYR A 19 9.89 -7.81 -6.11
C TYR A 19 8.40 -7.46 -5.93
N LEU A 20 7.75 -6.90 -6.96
CA LEU A 20 6.30 -6.61 -6.92
C LEU A 20 5.43 -7.78 -7.36
N VAL A 21 6.01 -8.78 -8.06
CA VAL A 21 5.25 -9.95 -8.56
C VAL A 21 4.49 -10.68 -7.45
N PRO A 22 5.10 -11.00 -6.29
CA PRO A 22 4.38 -11.66 -5.20
C PRO A 22 3.18 -10.85 -4.68
N ASN A 23 3.29 -9.52 -4.68
CA ASN A 23 2.21 -8.63 -4.29
C ASN A 23 1.02 -8.76 -5.25
N VAL A 24 1.26 -8.71 -6.57
CA VAL A 24 0.20 -8.81 -7.59
C VAL A 24 -0.48 -10.19 -7.54
N LEU A 25 0.31 -11.26 -7.38
CA LEU A 25 -0.22 -12.61 -7.22
C LEU A 25 -1.10 -12.72 -5.96
N ALA A 26 -0.64 -12.16 -4.85
CA ALA A 26 -1.40 -12.14 -3.60
C ALA A 26 -2.72 -11.36 -3.74
N VAL A 27 -2.72 -10.20 -4.42
CA VAL A 27 -3.95 -9.44 -4.73
C VAL A 27 -4.95 -10.35 -5.45
N SER A 28 -4.53 -11.02 -6.51
CA SER A 28 -5.41 -11.86 -7.34
C SER A 28 -5.95 -13.06 -6.57
N VAL A 29 -5.08 -13.81 -5.91
CA VAL A 29 -5.46 -15.02 -5.17
C VAL A 29 -6.37 -14.68 -3.99
N CYS A 30 -5.98 -13.70 -3.18
CA CYS A 30 -6.74 -13.33 -1.98
C CYS A 30 -8.07 -12.66 -2.31
N SER A 31 -8.17 -11.94 -3.43
CA SER A 31 -9.43 -11.42 -3.95
C SER A 31 -10.42 -12.56 -4.26
N LEU A 32 -9.97 -13.61 -4.96
CA LEU A 32 -10.80 -14.78 -5.27
C LEU A 32 -11.19 -15.56 -4.02
N VAL A 33 -10.23 -15.78 -3.12
CA VAL A 33 -10.46 -16.52 -1.86
C VAL A 33 -11.45 -15.76 -0.98
N SER A 34 -11.30 -14.47 -0.80
CA SER A 34 -12.18 -13.67 0.03
C SER A 34 -13.59 -13.57 -0.54
N GLY A 35 -13.75 -13.46 -1.87
CA GLY A 35 -15.04 -13.51 -2.52
C GLY A 35 -15.76 -14.85 -2.30
N ARG A 36 -15.04 -15.99 -2.45
CA ARG A 36 -15.58 -17.31 -2.14
C ARG A 36 -15.92 -17.49 -0.66
N LEU A 37 -15.10 -16.96 0.23
CA LEU A 37 -15.31 -17.06 1.67
C LEU A 37 -16.60 -16.35 2.07
N VAL A 38 -16.82 -15.12 1.59
CA VAL A 38 -18.03 -14.35 1.85
C VAL A 38 -19.25 -15.05 1.27
N SER A 39 -19.18 -15.58 0.05
CA SER A 39 -20.31 -16.28 -0.59
C SER A 39 -20.69 -17.56 0.14
N ARG A 40 -19.75 -18.25 0.79
CA ARG A 40 -20.01 -19.50 1.55
C ARG A 40 -20.45 -19.24 2.98
N THR A 41 -19.84 -18.28 3.66
CA THR A 41 -20.10 -18.02 5.09
C THR A 41 -21.25 -17.06 5.32
N GLY A 42 -21.63 -16.24 4.33
CA GLY A 42 -22.61 -15.17 4.47
C GLY A 42 -22.13 -14.03 5.39
N SER A 43 -20.98 -14.17 6.02
CA SER A 43 -20.43 -13.21 6.97
C SER A 43 -19.31 -12.40 6.31
N TYR A 44 -19.63 -11.20 5.84
CA TYR A 44 -18.62 -10.30 5.28
C TYR A 44 -17.76 -9.61 6.34
N ARG A 45 -18.28 -9.43 7.57
CA ARG A 45 -17.61 -8.69 8.64
C ARG A 45 -16.27 -9.29 9.06
N ALA A 46 -16.25 -10.60 9.30
CA ALA A 46 -15.01 -11.28 9.67
C ALA A 46 -13.95 -11.16 8.57
N THR A 47 -14.36 -11.32 7.31
CA THR A 47 -13.46 -11.24 6.16
C THR A 47 -12.94 -9.80 5.95
N VAL A 48 -13.78 -8.77 6.14
CA VAL A 48 -13.37 -7.35 6.07
C VAL A 48 -12.34 -7.04 7.16
N LEU A 49 -12.59 -7.46 8.41
CA LEU A 49 -11.66 -7.21 9.51
C LEU A 49 -10.33 -7.95 9.31
N LEU A 50 -10.38 -9.19 8.84
CA LEU A 50 -9.18 -9.95 8.51
C LEU A 50 -8.37 -9.27 7.40
N SER A 51 -9.03 -8.77 6.35
CA SER A 51 -8.35 -8.05 5.27
C SER A 51 -7.70 -6.74 5.75
N GLY A 52 -8.38 -6.01 6.63
CA GLY A 52 -7.83 -4.81 7.27
C GLY A 52 -6.61 -5.14 8.13
N LEU A 53 -6.65 -6.20 8.93
CA LEU A 53 -5.51 -6.68 9.72
C LEU A 53 -4.32 -7.07 8.84
N LEU A 54 -4.55 -7.79 7.74
CA LEU A 54 -3.49 -8.14 6.77
C LEU A 54 -2.82 -6.89 6.18
N THR A 55 -3.60 -5.87 5.87
CA THR A 55 -3.07 -4.57 5.37
C THR A 55 -2.19 -3.90 6.42
N VAL A 56 -2.63 -3.86 7.69
CA VAL A 56 -1.86 -3.28 8.81
C VAL A 56 -0.57 -4.06 9.04
N LEU A 57 -0.62 -5.40 9.06
CA LEU A 57 0.57 -6.26 9.19
C LEU A 57 1.56 -6.03 8.04
N GLY A 58 1.05 -5.89 6.81
CA GLY A 58 1.86 -5.56 5.66
C GLY A 58 2.54 -4.19 5.79
N ALA A 59 1.81 -3.14 6.19
CA ALA A 59 2.37 -1.81 6.41
C ALA A 59 3.38 -1.81 7.58
N LEU A 60 3.08 -2.53 8.66
CA LEU A 60 3.98 -2.68 9.81
C LEU A 60 5.29 -3.36 9.39
N SER A 61 5.22 -4.43 8.60
CA SER A 61 6.41 -5.14 8.13
C SER A 61 7.34 -4.24 7.29
N MET A 62 6.78 -3.29 6.52
CA MET A 62 7.58 -2.32 5.76
C MET A 62 8.31 -1.32 6.65
N CYS A 63 7.78 -1.00 7.84
CA CYS A 63 8.46 -0.11 8.79
C CYS A 63 9.77 -0.71 9.35
N PHE A 64 9.93 -2.03 9.30
CA PHE A 64 11.16 -2.73 9.71
C PHE A 64 12.18 -2.90 8.59
N TRP A 65 11.89 -2.44 7.38
CA TRP A 65 12.84 -2.53 6.28
C TRP A 65 14.04 -1.63 6.53
N SER A 66 15.23 -2.21 6.45
CA SER A 66 16.51 -1.51 6.56
C SER A 66 17.45 -2.05 5.49
N ARG A 67 18.27 -1.16 4.94
CA ARG A 67 19.28 -1.53 3.95
C ARG A 67 20.26 -2.59 4.46
N GLN A 68 20.63 -2.50 5.73
CA GLN A 68 21.67 -3.36 6.34
C GLN A 68 21.11 -4.63 6.98
N ALA A 69 19.88 -4.58 7.50
CA ALA A 69 19.31 -5.65 8.30
C ALA A 69 18.33 -6.56 7.56
N THR A 70 17.76 -6.10 6.43
CA THR A 70 16.72 -6.85 5.74
C THR A 70 17.31 -7.70 4.61
N PRO A 71 17.28 -9.04 4.74
CA PRO A 71 17.75 -9.93 3.68
C PRO A 71 16.78 -9.91 2.48
N ALA A 72 17.29 -10.18 1.29
CA ALA A 72 16.52 -10.11 0.04
C ALA A 72 15.24 -10.98 0.04
N TRP A 73 15.27 -12.14 0.69
CA TRP A 73 14.11 -13.03 0.80
C TRP A 73 12.97 -12.42 1.65
N ALA A 74 13.28 -11.54 2.61
CA ALA A 74 12.28 -10.91 3.44
C ALA A 74 11.35 -9.97 2.64
N TYR A 75 11.87 -9.33 1.58
CA TYR A 75 11.05 -8.53 0.69
C TYR A 75 10.01 -9.37 -0.06
N TRP A 76 10.38 -10.59 -0.48
CA TRP A 76 9.46 -11.53 -1.12
C TRP A 76 8.35 -12.01 -0.18
N LEU A 77 8.66 -12.09 1.11
CA LEU A 77 7.71 -12.56 2.12
C LEU A 77 6.77 -11.44 2.62
N THR A 78 7.26 -10.19 2.70
CA THR A 78 6.46 -9.07 3.21
C THR A 78 5.51 -8.48 2.18
N MET A 79 5.87 -8.49 0.88
CA MET A 79 5.05 -7.97 -0.21
C MET A 79 3.66 -8.62 -0.31
N PRO A 80 3.50 -9.96 -0.22
CA PRO A 80 2.20 -10.61 -0.30
C PRO A 80 1.18 -10.15 0.76
N TRP A 81 1.60 -9.79 1.96
CA TRP A 81 0.69 -9.35 3.01
C TRP A 81 -0.08 -8.08 2.64
N VAL A 82 0.61 -7.12 2.03
CA VAL A 82 -0.01 -5.88 1.55
C VAL A 82 -0.99 -6.19 0.43
N GLY A 83 -0.58 -7.02 -0.54
CA GLY A 83 -1.43 -7.42 -1.66
C GLY A 83 -2.66 -8.21 -1.19
N ALA A 84 -2.48 -9.14 -0.27
CA ALA A 84 -3.57 -9.93 0.29
C ALA A 84 -4.60 -9.06 1.00
N GLY A 85 -4.17 -8.13 1.85
CA GLY A 85 -5.05 -7.20 2.53
C GLY A 85 -5.79 -6.29 1.56
N PHE A 86 -5.09 -5.67 0.62
CA PHE A 86 -5.69 -4.78 -0.38
C PHE A 86 -6.70 -5.49 -1.28
N GLY A 87 -6.32 -6.62 -1.90
CA GLY A 87 -7.20 -7.37 -2.79
C GLY A 87 -8.45 -7.89 -2.10
N SER A 88 -8.31 -8.40 -0.89
CA SER A 88 -9.44 -8.88 -0.08
C SER A 88 -10.38 -7.73 0.29
N THR A 89 -9.85 -6.58 0.74
CA THR A 89 -10.67 -5.41 1.10
C THR A 89 -11.48 -4.90 -0.10
N LEU A 90 -10.86 -4.82 -1.29
CA LEU A 90 -11.55 -4.38 -2.50
C LEU A 90 -12.73 -5.28 -2.85
N THR A 91 -12.52 -6.60 -2.80
CA THR A 91 -13.55 -7.58 -3.15
C THR A 91 -14.67 -7.61 -2.13
N VAL A 92 -14.32 -7.69 -0.84
CA VAL A 92 -15.32 -7.84 0.22
C VAL A 92 -16.19 -6.59 0.36
N THR A 93 -15.62 -5.40 0.22
CA THR A 93 -16.39 -4.15 0.25
C THR A 93 -17.35 -4.05 -0.92
N LEU A 94 -16.96 -4.50 -2.13
CA LEU A 94 -17.86 -4.53 -3.28
C LEU A 94 -18.98 -5.55 -3.09
N VAL A 95 -18.65 -6.76 -2.62
CA VAL A 95 -19.67 -7.79 -2.33
C VAL A 95 -20.64 -7.33 -1.25
N ALA A 96 -20.12 -6.71 -0.17
CA ALA A 96 -20.97 -6.16 0.89
C ALA A 96 -21.91 -5.06 0.34
N LEU A 97 -21.44 -4.20 -0.55
CA LEU A 97 -22.27 -3.20 -1.21
C LEU A 97 -23.41 -3.85 -2.00
N VAL A 98 -23.08 -4.79 -2.88
CA VAL A 98 -24.07 -5.48 -3.75
C VAL A 98 -25.13 -6.20 -2.93
N LEU A 99 -24.75 -6.76 -1.76
CA LEU A 99 -25.69 -7.43 -0.87
C LEU A 99 -26.55 -6.48 -0.02
N SER A 100 -26.17 -5.21 0.06
CA SER A 100 -26.83 -4.21 0.93
C SER A 100 -27.78 -3.27 0.20
N VAL A 101 -27.78 -3.28 -1.13
CA VAL A 101 -28.64 -2.40 -1.96
C VAL A 101 -29.58 -3.21 -2.84
N ASP A 102 -30.69 -2.59 -3.25
CA ASP A 102 -31.62 -3.22 -4.16
C ASP A 102 -30.98 -3.45 -5.55
N PRO A 103 -31.37 -4.53 -6.28
CA PRO A 103 -30.77 -4.86 -7.59
C PRO A 103 -30.81 -3.71 -8.61
N MET A 104 -31.82 -2.85 -8.53
CA MET A 104 -31.93 -1.67 -9.41
C MET A 104 -30.95 -0.54 -9.06
N GLU A 105 -30.45 -0.50 -7.82
CA GLU A 105 -29.55 0.53 -7.30
C GLU A 105 -28.08 0.11 -7.28
N VAL A 106 -27.76 -1.15 -7.62
CA VAL A 106 -26.39 -1.67 -7.62
C VAL A 106 -25.47 -0.86 -8.53
N ALA A 107 -25.95 -0.48 -9.72
CA ALA A 107 -25.15 0.27 -10.68
C ALA A 107 -24.77 1.67 -10.17
N PRO A 108 -25.72 2.53 -9.72
CA PRO A 108 -25.36 3.84 -9.18
C PRO A 108 -24.53 3.74 -7.89
N ALA A 109 -24.83 2.82 -6.98
CA ALA A 109 -24.08 2.62 -5.76
C ALA A 109 -22.62 2.20 -6.02
N SER A 110 -22.40 1.31 -7.00
CA SER A 110 -21.07 0.93 -7.46
C SER A 110 -20.32 2.12 -8.06
N GLY A 111 -20.99 2.95 -8.87
CA GLY A 111 -20.42 4.16 -9.44
C GLY A 111 -19.90 5.13 -8.37
N VAL A 112 -20.70 5.39 -7.32
CA VAL A 112 -20.32 6.21 -6.19
C VAL A 112 -19.09 5.62 -5.45
N THR A 113 -19.09 4.32 -5.23
CA THR A 113 -17.97 3.63 -4.58
C THR A 113 -16.66 3.74 -5.36
N TYR A 114 -16.73 3.57 -6.69
CA TYR A 114 -15.55 3.76 -7.56
C TYR A 114 -15.08 5.20 -7.59
N LEU A 115 -16.01 6.18 -7.56
CA LEU A 115 -15.67 7.61 -7.48
C LEU A 115 -14.87 7.91 -6.20
N PHE A 116 -15.38 7.49 -5.03
CA PHE A 116 -14.67 7.68 -3.76
C PHE A 116 -13.30 6.97 -3.74
N ARG A 117 -13.20 5.79 -4.33
CA ARG A 117 -11.94 5.06 -4.49
C ARG A 117 -10.95 5.81 -5.36
N ALA A 118 -11.40 6.37 -6.50
CA ALA A 118 -10.56 7.15 -7.41
C ALA A 118 -10.05 8.43 -6.72
N VAL A 119 -10.94 9.19 -6.08
CA VAL A 119 -10.58 10.40 -5.33
C VAL A 119 -9.60 10.05 -4.19
N GLY A 120 -9.90 9.01 -3.42
CA GLY A 120 -9.04 8.55 -2.33
C GLY A 120 -7.65 8.12 -2.81
N SER A 121 -7.55 7.45 -3.96
CA SER A 121 -6.25 7.05 -4.53
C SER A 121 -5.42 8.25 -4.97
N ILE A 122 -6.03 9.25 -5.61
CA ILE A 122 -5.35 10.48 -6.04
C ILE A 122 -4.85 11.25 -4.82
N LEU A 123 -5.71 11.47 -3.82
CA LEU A 123 -5.32 12.14 -2.58
C LEU A 123 -4.22 11.37 -1.83
N GLY A 124 -4.34 10.06 -1.72
CA GLY A 124 -3.36 9.20 -1.07
C GLY A 124 -1.98 9.27 -1.72
N VAL A 125 -1.92 9.17 -3.04
CA VAL A 125 -0.66 9.28 -3.80
C VAL A 125 -0.07 10.68 -3.66
N SER A 126 -0.87 11.74 -3.81
CA SER A 126 -0.41 13.13 -3.71
C SER A 126 0.13 13.47 -2.32
N CYS A 127 -0.58 13.10 -1.26
CA CYS A 127 -0.14 13.32 0.12
C CYS A 127 1.15 12.55 0.42
N THR A 128 1.22 11.28 0.00
CA THR A 128 2.40 10.42 0.20
C THR A 128 3.61 10.97 -0.55
N HIS A 129 3.43 11.40 -1.80
CA HIS A 129 4.50 12.01 -2.59
C HIS A 129 4.98 13.33 -1.97
N SER A 130 4.06 14.19 -1.53
CA SER A 130 4.39 15.46 -0.87
C SER A 130 5.15 15.24 0.44
N LEU A 131 4.74 14.26 1.24
CA LEU A 131 5.44 13.87 2.47
C LEU A 131 6.86 13.39 2.17
N PHE A 132 7.00 12.51 1.18
CA PHE A 132 8.30 12.02 0.74
C PHE A 132 9.22 13.16 0.31
N GLN A 133 8.76 14.05 -0.58
CA GLN A 133 9.53 15.17 -1.08
C GLN A 133 9.95 16.16 0.03
N ARG A 134 9.07 16.42 0.99
CA ARG A 134 9.38 17.27 2.15
C ARG A 134 10.42 16.63 3.06
N SER A 135 10.24 15.36 3.40
CA SER A 135 11.19 14.61 4.22
C SER A 135 12.55 14.54 3.56
N LEU A 136 12.60 14.20 2.28
CA LEU A 136 13.84 14.12 1.50
C LEU A 136 14.56 15.48 1.46
N ALA A 137 13.83 16.56 1.19
CA ALA A 137 14.42 17.91 1.18
C ALA A 137 14.99 18.29 2.55
N TRP A 138 14.30 17.94 3.65
CA TRP A 138 14.74 18.25 4.99
C TRP A 138 16.00 17.47 5.39
N TYR A 139 16.07 16.18 5.07
CA TYR A 139 17.26 15.37 5.34
C TYR A 139 18.45 15.76 4.46
N LEU A 140 18.25 15.99 3.16
CA LEU A 140 19.31 16.40 2.25
C LEU A 140 19.92 17.78 2.60
N ARG A 141 19.10 18.72 3.10
CA ARG A 141 19.60 20.03 3.57
C ARG A 141 20.52 19.96 4.79
N ARG A 142 20.47 18.86 5.53
CA ARG A 142 21.35 18.60 6.70
C ARG A 142 22.66 17.92 6.31
N THR A 143 22.81 17.52 5.06
CA THR A 143 24.04 16.93 4.54
C THR A 143 24.93 18.04 3.94
N PRO A 144 26.25 17.89 3.95
CA PRO A 144 27.17 18.86 3.34
C PRO A 144 27.21 18.75 1.80
N LEU A 145 26.04 18.63 1.16
CA LEU A 145 25.88 18.52 -0.27
C LEU A 145 25.57 19.90 -0.88
N PRO A 146 26.10 20.23 -2.07
CA PRO A 146 25.82 21.50 -2.76
C PRO A 146 24.33 21.57 -3.15
N ALA A 147 23.74 22.76 -3.03
CA ALA A 147 22.32 23.00 -3.26
C ALA A 147 21.83 22.58 -4.67
N ARG A 148 22.68 22.71 -5.69
CA ARG A 148 22.37 22.27 -7.06
C ARG A 148 22.15 20.75 -7.10
N LEU A 149 23.04 19.98 -6.46
CA LEU A 149 22.95 18.53 -6.41
C LEU A 149 21.69 18.07 -5.67
N ILE A 150 21.30 18.75 -4.59
CA ILE A 150 20.06 18.47 -3.86
C ILE A 150 18.83 18.66 -4.77
N HIS A 151 18.83 19.70 -5.60
CA HIS A 151 17.75 19.94 -6.56
C HIS A 151 17.66 18.81 -7.60
N ASP A 152 18.81 18.46 -8.20
CA ASP A 152 18.88 17.42 -9.25
C ASP A 152 18.47 16.05 -8.73
N MET A 153 18.89 15.68 -7.51
CA MET A 153 18.50 14.42 -6.85
C MET A 153 17.00 14.34 -6.54
N ARG A 154 16.33 15.47 -6.31
CA ARG A 154 14.89 15.50 -6.11
C ARG A 154 14.11 15.39 -7.41
N ALA A 155 14.70 15.83 -8.52
CA ALA A 155 14.11 15.77 -9.85
C ALA A 155 14.31 14.39 -10.50
N ASP A 156 15.52 13.82 -10.35
CA ASP A 156 15.87 12.55 -10.98
C ASP A 156 16.70 11.66 -10.03
N ILE A 157 16.19 10.43 -9.81
CA ILE A 157 16.88 9.39 -9.03
C ILE A 157 18.14 8.91 -9.74
N GLY A 158 18.21 9.04 -11.08
CA GLY A 158 19.39 8.66 -11.87
C GLY A 158 20.66 9.39 -11.40
N THR A 159 20.56 10.60 -10.89
CA THR A 159 21.68 11.34 -10.29
C THR A 159 22.31 10.62 -9.10
N LEU A 160 21.58 9.76 -8.41
CA LEU A 160 22.11 8.94 -7.31
C LEU A 160 23.17 7.94 -7.80
N ALA A 161 23.02 7.44 -9.02
CA ALA A 161 23.96 6.49 -9.62
C ALA A 161 25.29 7.15 -10.03
N THR A 162 25.30 8.45 -10.28
CA THR A 162 26.50 9.21 -10.65
C THR A 162 27.35 9.61 -9.43
N LEU A 163 26.79 9.51 -8.22
CA LEU A 163 27.47 9.85 -6.99
C LEU A 163 28.43 8.75 -6.54
N THR A 164 29.60 9.16 -6.05
CA THR A 164 30.62 8.24 -5.51
C THR A 164 31.05 8.67 -4.10
N GLY A 165 31.59 7.73 -3.34
CA GLY A 165 32.14 7.99 -2.01
C GLY A 165 31.10 8.42 -0.94
N ALA A 166 31.52 9.32 -0.05
CA ALA A 166 30.73 9.78 1.09
C ALA A 166 29.42 10.46 0.69
N SER A 167 29.38 11.18 -0.45
CA SER A 167 28.19 11.87 -0.95
C SER A 167 27.06 10.87 -1.26
N ARG A 168 27.40 9.71 -1.80
CA ARG A 168 26.43 8.65 -2.08
C ARG A 168 25.86 8.05 -0.80
N THR A 169 26.69 7.81 0.22
CA THR A 169 26.23 7.25 1.50
C THR A 169 25.26 8.20 2.21
N TRP A 170 25.55 9.48 2.23
CA TRP A 170 24.65 10.50 2.82
C TRP A 170 23.34 10.61 2.04
N ALA A 171 23.40 10.60 0.72
CA ALA A 171 22.21 10.65 -0.10
C ALA A 171 21.33 9.42 0.12
N VAL A 172 21.89 8.21 0.09
CA VAL A 172 21.14 6.97 0.31
C VAL A 172 20.52 6.93 1.70
N SER A 173 21.22 7.37 2.75
CA SER A 173 20.64 7.41 4.10
C SER A 173 19.50 8.42 4.22
N ALA A 174 19.58 9.56 3.51
CA ALA A 174 18.48 10.53 3.44
C ALA A 174 17.24 9.93 2.73
N TYR A 175 17.44 9.20 1.64
CA TYR A 175 16.35 8.47 0.96
C TYR A 175 15.75 7.39 1.86
N GLU A 176 16.57 6.57 2.53
CA GLU A 176 16.12 5.51 3.44
C GLU A 176 15.24 6.09 4.55
N THR A 177 15.73 7.14 5.25
CA THR A 177 14.98 7.78 6.34
C THR A 177 13.69 8.44 5.85
N SER A 178 13.72 9.04 4.65
CA SER A 178 12.51 9.63 4.04
C SER A 178 11.48 8.56 3.67
N MET A 179 11.91 7.37 3.24
CA MET A 179 11.03 6.24 2.97
C MET A 179 10.42 5.67 4.27
N HIS A 180 11.19 5.62 5.36
CA HIS A 180 10.62 5.22 6.66
C HIS A 180 9.50 6.16 7.10
N ALA A 181 9.63 7.48 6.92
CA ALA A 181 8.55 8.42 7.21
C ALA A 181 7.28 8.11 6.39
N VAL A 182 7.44 7.72 5.12
CA VAL A 182 6.32 7.27 4.27
C VAL A 182 5.72 5.97 4.77
N PHE A 183 6.52 4.99 5.19
CA PHE A 183 6.00 3.72 5.71
C PHE A 183 5.22 3.90 7.01
N VAL A 184 5.69 4.77 7.91
CA VAL A 184 4.94 5.13 9.12
C VAL A 184 3.63 5.83 8.77
N TRP A 185 3.62 6.72 7.78
CA TRP A 185 2.40 7.36 7.27
C TRP A 185 1.41 6.34 6.73
N LEU A 186 1.86 5.38 5.92
CA LEU A 186 1.04 4.29 5.40
C LEU A 186 0.48 3.41 6.53
N LEU A 187 1.27 3.15 7.58
CA LEU A 187 0.81 2.43 8.75
C LEU A 187 -0.30 3.19 9.48
N CYS A 188 -0.17 4.50 9.69
CA CYS A 188 -1.21 5.32 10.28
C CYS A 188 -2.51 5.29 9.45
N LEU A 189 -2.40 5.39 8.12
CA LEU A 189 -3.56 5.31 7.22
C LEU A 189 -4.22 3.92 7.26
N SER A 190 -3.43 2.85 7.32
CA SER A 190 -3.98 1.49 7.41
C SER A 190 -4.68 1.22 8.74
N LEU A 191 -4.18 1.77 9.85
CA LEU A 191 -4.85 1.73 11.15
C LEU A 191 -6.15 2.54 11.15
N ALA A 192 -6.15 3.73 10.56
CA ALA A 192 -7.37 4.53 10.40
C ALA A 192 -8.41 3.79 9.54
N ALA A 193 -7.99 3.16 8.45
CA ALA A 193 -8.86 2.34 7.61
C ALA A 193 -9.43 1.16 8.40
N LEU A 194 -8.61 0.44 9.18
CA LEU A 194 -9.07 -0.66 10.03
C LEU A 194 -10.08 -0.17 11.06
N ALA A 195 -9.85 0.97 11.70
CA ALA A 195 -10.81 1.57 12.64
C ALA A 195 -12.15 1.88 11.96
N CYS A 196 -12.14 2.46 10.76
CA CYS A 196 -13.35 2.68 9.97
C CYS A 196 -14.07 1.35 9.66
N LEU A 197 -13.33 0.31 9.28
CA LEU A 197 -13.90 -1.02 9.01
C LEU A 197 -14.52 -1.65 10.26
N CYS A 198 -13.95 -1.42 11.44
CA CYS A 198 -14.54 -1.86 12.71
C CYS A 198 -15.90 -1.17 13.02
N CYS A 199 -16.05 0.09 12.59
CA CYS A 199 -17.29 0.84 12.77
C CYS A 199 -18.43 0.41 11.83
N VAL A 200 -18.13 -0.32 10.76
CA VAL A 200 -19.15 -0.85 9.86
C VAL A 200 -19.99 -1.89 10.59
N ARG A 201 -21.27 -1.55 10.82
CA ARG A 201 -22.25 -2.48 11.43
C ARG A 201 -22.53 -3.61 10.47
N ALA A 202 -22.49 -4.84 10.97
CA ALA A 202 -22.94 -5.98 10.22
C ALA A 202 -24.46 -5.89 10.03
N HIS A 203 -24.90 -5.42 8.87
CA HIS A 203 -26.26 -5.71 8.44
C HIS A 203 -26.24 -7.17 7.98
N VAL A 204 -26.83 -8.04 8.75
CA VAL A 204 -27.07 -9.43 8.33
C VAL A 204 -28.11 -9.31 7.21
N ALA A 205 -27.67 -9.44 5.95
CA ALA A 205 -28.60 -9.57 4.85
C ALA A 205 -29.52 -10.78 5.19
N PRO A 206 -30.84 -10.60 5.16
CA PRO A 206 -31.74 -11.73 5.36
C PRO A 206 -31.39 -12.80 4.32
N PRO A 207 -31.42 -14.11 4.69
CA PRO A 207 -31.11 -15.16 3.75
C PRO A 207 -32.02 -15.01 2.56
N HIS A 208 -31.44 -14.72 1.39
CA HIS A 208 -32.19 -14.64 0.14
C HIS A 208 -33.05 -15.89 0.04
N ARG A 209 -34.37 -15.71 0.06
CA ARG A 209 -35.33 -16.75 -0.30
C ARG A 209 -34.87 -17.30 -1.65
N ARG A 210 -34.40 -18.53 -1.65
CA ARG A 210 -34.20 -19.26 -2.91
C ARG A 210 -35.53 -19.21 -3.63
N PRO A 211 -35.62 -18.79 -4.88
CA PRO A 211 -36.85 -18.95 -5.63
C PRO A 211 -37.25 -20.43 -5.66
N PRO A 212 -38.53 -20.72 -5.65
CA PRO A 212 -39.06 -22.07 -5.65
C PRO A 212 -38.61 -22.86 -6.87
#